data_d73148ee44f97893e46de352286486d7
#
_entry.id   d73148ee44f97893e46de352286486d7
#
_cell.length_a   1.000
_cell.length_b   1.000
_cell.length_c   1.000
_cell.angle_alpha   90.00
_cell.angle_beta   90.00
_cell.angle_gamma   90.00
#
_symmetry.space_group_name_H-M   'P 1'
#
loop_
_entity.id
_entity.type
_entity.pdbx_description
1 polymer ?
#
loop_
_entity_poly.entity_id
_entity_poly.type
_entity_poly.pdbx_seq_one_letter_code
_entity_poly.pdbx_strand_id
1 'polypeptide(L)'
;MECLTVGEPLICLDSMAEPFDAAAMVRKYVVGAESNVAIGLARLGHSSGYVGRVGSDSCGREIVRTLRGEGVDVTRLTATDAAPTAILLKERLGSGRVEVTYHRAASAGSTLDVSDLPDDFTGIRRLHVSGITLVLSPSARAATLEAMRRARAAGTRVSLDANFRRKLAPASVLVAEFERAAALADEVLIGRSEAALCAGSDEDGAGEAYVRSLAVDIAVLKGRGGGATAFTGAGRFDVPAQPVEVADPVGAGDAFAVGFLHILLDGGSLPDALEGGGAVAARVVARHGDYHGLPYEDEFPSTAQFQTAVQR
;
A
#
# COMPACT_ATOMS: atom_id res chain seq x y z
N MET A 1 17.41 8.62 1.98
CA MET A 1 15.99 8.29 2.25
C MET A 1 15.82 6.79 2.26
N GLU A 2 15.09 6.23 3.23
CA GLU A 2 14.95 4.78 3.32
C GLU A 2 13.83 4.24 2.44
N CYS A 3 12.69 4.92 2.37
CA CYS A 3 11.61 4.53 1.48
C CYS A 3 11.02 5.73 0.74
N LEU A 4 10.80 5.59 -0.56
CA LEU A 4 10.02 6.50 -1.37
C LEU A 4 8.76 5.79 -1.85
N THR A 5 7.61 6.47 -1.80
CA THR A 5 6.35 5.95 -2.34
C THR A 5 5.84 6.85 -3.45
N VAL A 6 5.14 6.26 -4.42
CA VAL A 6 4.59 6.98 -5.59
C VAL A 6 3.13 6.62 -5.77
N GLY A 7 2.22 7.61 -5.68
CA GLY A 7 0.80 7.30 -5.80
C GLY A 7 -0.14 8.49 -5.68
N GLU A 8 -1.42 8.21 -5.46
CA GLU A 8 -2.47 9.21 -5.27
C GLU A 8 -3.01 9.19 -3.85
N PRO A 9 -2.78 10.26 -3.06
CA PRO A 9 -3.44 10.43 -1.78
C PRO A 9 -4.84 11.05 -1.99
N LEU A 10 -5.82 10.62 -1.16
CA LEU A 10 -7.22 11.06 -1.26
C LEU A 10 -7.72 11.54 0.10
N ILE A 11 -8.85 12.27 0.08
CA ILE A 11 -9.66 12.49 1.28
C ILE A 11 -10.76 11.45 1.34
N CYS A 12 -10.86 10.75 2.46
CA CYS A 12 -12.00 9.90 2.79
C CYS A 12 -13.05 10.71 3.54
N LEU A 13 -14.30 10.61 3.11
CA LEU A 13 -15.48 10.99 3.85
C LEU A 13 -16.18 9.70 4.28
N ASP A 14 -16.17 9.39 5.58
CA ASP A 14 -16.73 8.17 6.15
C ASP A 14 -18.01 8.50 6.93
N SER A 15 -19.14 7.95 6.51
CA SER A 15 -20.43 8.15 7.17
C SER A 15 -20.57 7.35 8.48
N MET A 16 -19.55 6.60 8.84
CA MET A 16 -19.46 5.77 10.05
C MET A 16 -20.49 4.62 10.07
N ALA A 17 -21.65 4.82 10.69
CA ALA A 17 -22.65 3.77 10.90
C ALA A 17 -23.94 3.99 10.08
N GLU A 18 -24.07 5.11 9.38
CA GLU A 18 -25.27 5.49 8.65
C GLU A 18 -25.03 5.44 7.13
N PRO A 19 -26.06 5.14 6.31
CA PRO A 19 -26.00 5.36 4.87
C PRO A 19 -25.70 6.83 4.56
N PHE A 20 -25.01 7.12 3.48
CA PHE A 20 -24.51 8.46 3.17
C PHE A 20 -25.64 9.48 2.95
N ASP A 21 -26.80 9.04 2.42
CA ASP A 21 -28.01 9.86 2.19
C ASP A 21 -28.75 10.24 3.49
N ALA A 22 -28.48 9.56 4.60
CA ALA A 22 -29.05 9.83 5.90
C ALA A 22 -28.06 10.48 6.87
N ALA A 23 -26.76 10.40 6.60
CA ALA A 23 -25.72 10.87 7.50
C ALA A 23 -25.69 12.40 7.60
N ALA A 24 -25.97 12.94 8.79
CA ALA A 24 -25.86 14.37 9.07
C ALA A 24 -24.40 14.84 9.25
N MET A 25 -23.50 13.94 9.59
CA MET A 25 -22.07 14.19 9.79
C MET A 25 -21.24 13.06 9.20
N VAL A 26 -20.04 13.41 8.73
CA VAL A 26 -19.06 12.46 8.22
C VAL A 26 -17.72 12.67 8.89
N ARG A 27 -16.99 11.58 9.15
CA ARG A 27 -15.60 11.65 9.57
C ARG A 27 -14.71 11.84 8.34
N LYS A 28 -13.83 12.83 8.39
CA LYS A 28 -12.92 13.14 7.30
C LYS A 28 -11.48 12.79 7.69
N TYR A 29 -10.75 12.10 6.80
CA TYR A 29 -9.34 11.76 6.99
C TYR A 29 -8.65 11.47 5.66
N VAL A 30 -7.30 11.51 5.68
CA VAL A 30 -6.47 11.18 4.52
C VAL A 30 -6.41 9.66 4.34
N VAL A 31 -6.41 9.21 3.10
CA VAL A 31 -6.24 7.80 2.70
C VAL A 31 -5.42 7.72 1.41
N GLY A 32 -4.99 6.52 1.08
CA GLY A 32 -4.23 6.18 -0.11
C GLY A 32 -3.25 5.07 0.23
N ALA A 33 -3.15 4.06 -0.62
CA ALA A 33 -2.32 2.89 -0.31
C ALA A 33 -0.87 3.29 -0.02
N GLU A 34 -0.29 4.04 -0.92
CA GLU A 34 1.10 4.47 -0.82
C GLU A 34 1.29 5.52 0.30
N SER A 35 0.29 6.37 0.58
CA SER A 35 0.35 7.31 1.71
C SER A 35 0.24 6.60 3.05
N ASN A 36 -0.56 5.53 3.15
CA ASN A 36 -0.63 4.70 4.34
C ASN A 36 0.74 4.05 4.63
N VAL A 37 1.42 3.54 3.60
CA VAL A 37 2.76 2.96 3.73
C VAL A 37 3.78 4.03 4.13
N ALA A 38 3.77 5.20 3.49
CA ALA A 38 4.68 6.30 3.84
C ALA A 38 4.53 6.75 5.30
N ILE A 39 3.28 6.93 5.76
CA ILE A 39 2.96 7.29 7.15
C ILE A 39 3.44 6.21 8.12
N GLY A 40 3.13 4.94 7.81
CA GLY A 40 3.50 3.84 8.70
C GLY A 40 5.00 3.70 8.89
N LEU A 41 5.76 3.80 7.80
CA LEU A 41 7.22 3.76 7.86
C LEU A 41 7.80 4.97 8.60
N ALA A 42 7.24 6.19 8.40
CA ALA A 42 7.67 7.37 9.14
C ALA A 42 7.41 7.24 10.65
N ARG A 43 6.24 6.70 11.07
CA ARG A 43 5.92 6.42 12.48
C ARG A 43 6.84 5.39 13.11
N LEU A 44 7.35 4.43 12.31
CA LEU A 44 8.30 3.41 12.73
C LEU A 44 9.77 3.87 12.63
N GLY A 45 10.01 5.19 12.52
CA GLY A 45 11.34 5.79 12.59
C GLY A 45 12.10 5.86 11.27
N HIS A 46 11.53 5.40 10.15
CA HIS A 46 12.20 5.45 8.86
C HIS A 46 12.04 6.80 8.17
N SER A 47 13.09 7.24 7.47
CA SER A 47 13.01 8.39 6.56
C SER A 47 12.18 8.01 5.32
N SER A 48 10.91 8.47 5.30
CA SER A 48 9.91 8.16 4.27
C SER A 48 9.56 9.40 3.44
N GLY A 49 9.38 9.25 2.12
CA GLY A 49 9.00 10.31 1.21
C GLY A 49 7.85 9.91 0.28
N TYR A 50 7.17 10.91 -0.26
CA TYR A 50 6.01 10.73 -1.11
C TYR A 50 6.11 11.54 -2.40
N VAL A 51 5.89 10.86 -3.55
CA VAL A 51 5.72 11.48 -4.87
C VAL A 51 4.27 11.38 -5.29
N GLY A 52 3.66 12.50 -5.66
CA GLY A 52 2.29 12.52 -6.12
C GLY A 52 1.78 13.91 -6.43
N ARG A 53 0.50 14.02 -6.80
CA ARG A 53 -0.17 15.30 -7.04
C ARG A 53 -1.45 15.41 -6.24
N VAL A 54 -1.73 16.63 -5.76
CA VAL A 54 -2.99 17.04 -5.13
C VAL A 54 -3.52 18.30 -5.81
N GLY A 55 -4.81 18.57 -5.69
CA GLY A 55 -5.36 19.85 -6.15
C GLY A 55 -4.89 21.01 -5.27
N SER A 56 -4.86 22.23 -5.83
CA SER A 56 -4.64 23.48 -5.07
C SER A 56 -5.85 23.87 -4.22
N ASP A 57 -6.62 22.87 -3.76
CA ASP A 57 -7.84 23.01 -2.98
C ASP A 57 -7.62 22.75 -1.48
N SER A 58 -8.69 22.82 -0.68
CA SER A 58 -8.62 22.58 0.77
C SER A 58 -8.28 21.13 1.12
N CYS A 59 -8.70 20.18 0.28
CA CYS A 59 -8.40 18.76 0.45
C CYS A 59 -6.91 18.49 0.21
N GLY A 60 -6.32 19.05 -0.85
CA GLY A 60 -4.90 18.93 -1.12
C GLY A 60 -4.04 19.57 -0.02
N ARG A 61 -4.41 20.75 0.47
CA ARG A 61 -3.71 21.37 1.61
C ARG A 61 -3.77 20.50 2.88
N GLU A 62 -4.89 19.84 3.14
CA GLU A 62 -5.04 18.94 4.27
C GLU A 62 -4.13 17.70 4.12
N ILE A 63 -4.10 17.08 2.94
CA ILE A 63 -3.22 15.94 2.66
C ILE A 63 -1.76 16.30 2.91
N VAL A 64 -1.28 17.42 2.33
CA VAL A 64 0.11 17.89 2.53
C VAL A 64 0.41 18.12 4.00
N ARG A 65 -0.52 18.77 4.74
CA ARG A 65 -0.36 19.02 6.18
C ARG A 65 -0.31 17.72 6.98
N THR A 66 -1.19 16.77 6.66
CA THR A 66 -1.27 15.48 7.36
C THR A 66 -0.01 14.67 7.14
N LEU A 67 0.40 14.47 5.89
CA LEU A 67 1.61 13.68 5.58
C LEU A 67 2.86 14.31 6.21
N ARG A 68 3.00 15.63 6.15
CA ARG A 68 4.10 16.35 6.81
C ARG A 68 4.05 16.21 8.32
N GLY A 69 2.86 16.29 8.93
CA GLY A 69 2.65 16.12 10.38
C GLY A 69 2.96 14.69 10.86
N GLU A 70 2.84 13.71 9.99
CA GLU A 70 3.19 12.31 10.23
C GLU A 70 4.69 12.01 9.92
N GLY A 71 5.50 13.04 9.60
CA GLY A 71 6.93 12.89 9.37
C GLY A 71 7.33 12.47 7.95
N VAL A 72 6.38 12.44 7.01
CA VAL A 72 6.67 12.10 5.61
C VAL A 72 7.26 13.31 4.88
N ASP A 73 8.34 13.11 4.12
CA ASP A 73 8.87 14.11 3.19
C ASP A 73 7.89 14.31 2.02
N VAL A 74 7.32 15.50 1.95
CA VAL A 74 6.34 15.92 0.95
C VAL A 74 6.90 16.88 -0.09
N THR A 75 8.21 16.98 -0.22
CA THR A 75 8.87 17.92 -1.17
C THR A 75 8.50 17.63 -2.62
N ARG A 76 8.07 16.39 -2.92
CA ARG A 76 7.62 15.94 -4.24
C ARG A 76 6.11 15.64 -4.32
N LEU A 77 5.36 16.11 -3.33
CA LEU A 77 3.89 16.14 -3.40
C LEU A 77 3.46 17.51 -3.91
N THR A 78 3.20 17.60 -5.20
CA THR A 78 2.95 18.87 -5.90
C THR A 78 1.47 19.21 -5.92
N ALA A 79 1.15 20.51 -5.77
CA ALA A 79 -0.22 21.00 -5.94
C ALA A 79 -0.43 21.48 -7.39
N THR A 80 -1.63 21.23 -7.95
CA THR A 80 -2.01 21.66 -9.30
C THR A 80 -3.37 22.32 -9.31
N ASP A 81 -3.52 23.38 -10.12
CA ASP A 81 -4.81 24.02 -10.38
C ASP A 81 -5.59 23.32 -11.51
N ALA A 82 -4.96 22.38 -12.22
CA ALA A 82 -5.55 21.73 -13.39
C ALA A 82 -6.62 20.68 -13.05
N ALA A 83 -6.62 20.17 -11.80
CA ALA A 83 -7.54 19.10 -11.39
C ALA A 83 -7.77 19.11 -9.86
N PRO A 84 -8.95 18.68 -9.38
CA PRO A 84 -9.25 18.62 -7.95
C PRO A 84 -8.54 17.45 -7.27
N THR A 85 -8.39 17.56 -5.96
CA THR A 85 -7.98 16.41 -5.12
C THR A 85 -9.05 15.32 -5.15
N ALA A 86 -8.64 14.07 -5.24
CA ALA A 86 -9.54 12.93 -5.22
C ALA A 86 -10.25 12.77 -3.87
N ILE A 87 -11.51 12.32 -3.92
CA ILE A 87 -12.33 12.03 -2.75
C ILE A 87 -12.84 10.59 -2.81
N LEU A 88 -12.92 9.95 -1.66
CA LEU A 88 -13.49 8.63 -1.45
C LEU A 88 -14.64 8.75 -0.45
N LEU A 89 -15.81 8.27 -0.82
CA LEU A 89 -16.94 8.11 0.08
C LEU A 89 -16.93 6.68 0.62
N LYS A 90 -16.99 6.55 1.94
CA LYS A 90 -17.02 5.25 2.64
C LYS A 90 -18.26 5.19 3.51
N GLU A 91 -19.07 4.17 3.32
CA GLU A 91 -20.27 3.94 4.11
C GLU A 91 -20.37 2.51 4.62
N ARG A 92 -21.01 2.33 5.77
CA ARG A 92 -21.33 1.02 6.34
C ARG A 92 -22.80 0.76 6.19
N LEU A 93 -23.14 -0.23 5.39
CA LEU A 93 -24.51 -0.66 5.23
C LEU A 93 -24.94 -1.49 6.44
N GLY A 94 -26.24 -1.55 6.74
CA GLY A 94 -26.80 -2.23 7.91
C GLY A 94 -26.46 -3.73 8.04
N SER A 95 -25.90 -4.33 6.98
CA SER A 95 -25.34 -5.70 6.98
C SER A 95 -23.90 -5.79 7.50
N GLY A 96 -23.29 -4.67 7.95
CA GLY A 96 -21.86 -4.59 8.26
C GLY A 96 -20.95 -4.50 7.02
N ARG A 97 -21.52 -4.53 5.81
CA ARG A 97 -20.78 -4.39 4.56
C ARG A 97 -20.29 -2.95 4.40
N VAL A 98 -18.99 -2.79 4.16
CA VAL A 98 -18.38 -1.50 3.80
C VAL A 98 -18.53 -1.29 2.30
N GLU A 99 -19.11 -0.16 1.90
CA GLU A 99 -19.15 0.28 0.51
C GLU A 99 -18.29 1.52 0.31
N VAL A 100 -17.57 1.55 -0.83
CA VAL A 100 -16.65 2.63 -1.17
C VAL A 100 -16.99 3.16 -2.55
N THR A 101 -17.19 4.47 -2.66
CA THR A 101 -17.40 5.18 -3.93
C THR A 101 -16.25 6.14 -4.17
N TYR A 102 -15.63 6.05 -5.34
CA TYR A 102 -14.49 6.89 -5.71
C TYR A 102 -14.93 8.08 -6.57
N HIS A 103 -14.54 9.27 -6.17
CA HIS A 103 -14.57 10.50 -6.96
C HIS A 103 -13.11 10.87 -7.27
N ARG A 104 -12.49 10.11 -8.19
CA ARG A 104 -11.07 10.24 -8.56
C ARG A 104 -10.83 10.27 -10.07
N ALA A 105 -11.88 10.19 -10.88
CA ALA A 105 -11.73 10.39 -12.32
C ALA A 105 -11.28 11.83 -12.61
N ALA A 106 -10.24 12.00 -13.42
CA ALA A 106 -9.61 13.28 -13.71
C ALA A 106 -9.18 14.07 -12.44
N SER A 107 -8.79 13.38 -11.38
CA SER A 107 -8.20 13.97 -10.18
C SER A 107 -6.78 14.47 -10.41
N ALA A 108 -6.28 15.30 -9.50
CA ALA A 108 -4.88 15.74 -9.51
C ALA A 108 -3.90 14.57 -9.52
N GLY A 109 -4.14 13.53 -8.70
CA GLY A 109 -3.32 12.32 -8.68
C GLY A 109 -3.30 11.58 -10.01
N SER A 110 -4.42 11.61 -10.78
CA SER A 110 -4.46 11.01 -12.12
C SER A 110 -3.61 11.77 -13.15
N THR A 111 -3.16 12.97 -12.85
CA THR A 111 -2.24 13.76 -13.71
C THR A 111 -0.77 13.57 -13.36
N LEU A 112 -0.45 12.64 -12.42
CA LEU A 112 0.93 12.29 -12.10
C LEU A 112 1.71 11.98 -13.38
N ASP A 113 2.92 12.53 -13.48
CA ASP A 113 3.75 12.48 -14.69
C ASP A 113 5.20 12.13 -14.34
N VAL A 114 5.97 11.71 -15.34
CA VAL A 114 7.40 11.40 -15.21
C VAL A 114 8.22 12.61 -14.69
N SER A 115 7.77 13.82 -14.96
CA SER A 115 8.41 15.06 -14.48
C SER A 115 8.28 15.28 -12.97
N ASP A 116 7.38 14.59 -12.28
CA ASP A 116 7.26 14.67 -10.81
C ASP A 116 8.30 13.81 -10.08
N LEU A 117 8.90 12.85 -10.80
CA LEU A 117 9.85 11.91 -10.23
C LEU A 117 11.17 12.56 -9.87
N PRO A 118 11.93 12.01 -8.91
CA PRO A 118 13.34 12.35 -8.76
C PRO A 118 14.11 12.07 -10.05
N ASP A 119 15.04 12.94 -10.39
CA ASP A 119 15.98 12.67 -11.49
C ASP A 119 16.94 11.53 -11.13
N ASP A 120 17.29 11.41 -9.84
CA ASP A 120 18.19 10.41 -9.28
C ASP A 120 17.54 9.69 -8.09
N PHE A 121 17.62 8.37 -8.07
CA PHE A 121 17.18 7.49 -6.99
C PHE A 121 18.35 7.02 -6.10
N THR A 122 19.57 7.48 -6.34
CA THR A 122 20.74 7.14 -5.52
C THR A 122 20.51 7.53 -4.06
N GLY A 123 20.81 6.62 -3.15
CA GLY A 123 20.60 6.80 -1.70
C GLY A 123 19.16 6.56 -1.23
N ILE A 124 18.23 6.19 -2.12
CA ILE A 124 16.93 5.64 -1.74
C ILE A 124 17.09 4.12 -1.60
N ARG A 125 16.79 3.57 -0.42
CA ARG A 125 16.97 2.13 -0.18
C ARG A 125 15.85 1.29 -0.81
N ARG A 126 14.59 1.81 -0.78
CA ARG A 126 13.40 1.15 -1.32
C ARG A 126 12.47 2.13 -2.03
N LEU A 127 11.89 1.68 -3.14
CA LEU A 127 10.72 2.28 -3.78
C LEU A 127 9.52 1.36 -3.53
N HIS A 128 8.43 1.89 -2.99
CA HIS A 128 7.17 1.15 -2.87
C HIS A 128 6.10 1.76 -3.77
N VAL A 129 5.43 0.92 -4.55
CA VAL A 129 4.34 1.28 -5.47
C VAL A 129 3.20 0.28 -5.38
N SER A 130 2.00 0.67 -5.84
CA SER A 130 0.85 -0.23 -5.90
C SER A 130 0.25 -0.35 -7.29
N GLY A 131 -0.49 -1.44 -7.52
CA GLY A 131 -1.26 -1.65 -8.74
C GLY A 131 -2.36 -0.62 -8.96
N ILE A 132 -2.75 0.14 -7.93
CA ILE A 132 -3.74 1.23 -8.07
C ILE A 132 -3.22 2.30 -9.02
N THR A 133 -2.01 2.78 -8.80
CA THR A 133 -1.41 3.89 -9.59
C THR A 133 -1.15 3.48 -11.03
N LEU A 134 -0.88 2.18 -11.28
CA LEU A 134 -0.71 1.63 -12.63
C LEU A 134 -1.96 1.73 -13.52
N VAL A 135 -3.16 1.75 -12.92
CA VAL A 135 -4.44 1.79 -13.66
C VAL A 135 -5.18 3.11 -13.49
N LEU A 136 -4.61 4.06 -12.79
CA LEU A 136 -5.24 5.35 -12.51
C LEU A 136 -5.37 6.22 -13.77
N SER A 137 -4.31 6.31 -14.56
CA SER A 137 -4.28 6.99 -15.86
C SER A 137 -3.07 6.53 -16.69
N PRO A 138 -3.02 6.82 -18.01
CA PRO A 138 -1.84 6.53 -18.83
C PRO A 138 -0.56 7.25 -18.35
N SER A 139 -0.65 8.51 -17.89
CA SER A 139 0.51 9.26 -17.39
C SER A 139 0.98 8.73 -16.03
N ALA A 140 0.07 8.46 -15.09
CA ALA A 140 0.41 7.88 -13.79
C ALA A 140 1.05 6.49 -13.93
N ARG A 141 0.57 5.67 -14.87
CA ARG A 141 1.20 4.39 -15.24
C ARG A 141 2.62 4.60 -15.75
N ALA A 142 2.80 5.52 -16.72
CA ALA A 142 4.10 5.81 -17.29
C ALA A 142 5.09 6.29 -16.20
N ALA A 143 4.65 7.19 -15.33
CA ALA A 143 5.43 7.67 -14.20
C ALA A 143 5.82 6.54 -13.24
N THR A 144 4.87 5.69 -12.86
CA THR A 144 5.14 4.57 -11.94
C THR A 144 6.16 3.58 -12.53
N LEU A 145 5.96 3.16 -13.77
CA LEU A 145 6.91 2.25 -14.44
C LEU A 145 8.29 2.88 -14.63
N GLU A 146 8.35 4.17 -14.92
CA GLU A 146 9.61 4.90 -15.03
C GLU A 146 10.31 5.04 -13.67
N ALA A 147 9.57 5.32 -12.58
CA ALA A 147 10.12 5.32 -11.23
C ALA A 147 10.77 3.98 -10.89
N MET A 148 10.08 2.87 -11.20
CA MET A 148 10.62 1.52 -10.99
C MET A 148 11.90 1.26 -11.80
N ARG A 149 11.97 1.71 -13.07
CA ARG A 149 13.19 1.56 -13.90
C ARG A 149 14.35 2.37 -13.33
N ARG A 150 14.12 3.64 -12.97
CA ARG A 150 15.16 4.52 -12.38
C ARG A 150 15.64 3.97 -11.03
N ALA A 151 14.72 3.52 -10.19
CA ALA A 151 15.03 2.89 -8.91
C ALA A 151 15.98 1.68 -9.11
N ARG A 152 15.63 0.74 -9.98
CA ARG A 152 16.47 -0.43 -10.27
C ARG A 152 17.83 -0.03 -10.84
N ALA A 153 17.88 0.94 -11.76
CA ALA A 153 19.14 1.43 -12.34
C ALA A 153 20.07 2.05 -11.27
N ALA A 154 19.50 2.63 -10.21
CA ALA A 154 20.23 3.20 -9.07
C ALA A 154 20.55 2.17 -7.96
N GLY A 155 20.14 0.89 -8.11
CA GLY A 155 20.29 -0.13 -7.06
C GLY A 155 19.30 -0.04 -5.92
N THR A 156 18.25 0.78 -6.06
CA THR A 156 17.11 0.86 -5.14
C THR A 156 16.23 -0.36 -5.32
N ARG A 157 15.89 -1.05 -4.23
CA ARG A 157 14.97 -2.20 -4.30
C ARG A 157 13.53 -1.73 -4.51
N VAL A 158 12.80 -2.47 -5.34
CA VAL A 158 11.42 -2.13 -5.74
C VAL A 158 10.44 -3.11 -5.13
N SER A 159 9.53 -2.61 -4.31
CA SER A 159 8.39 -3.32 -3.72
C SER A 159 7.10 -2.94 -4.43
N LEU A 160 6.34 -3.93 -4.90
CA LEU A 160 5.05 -3.77 -5.58
C LEU A 160 3.95 -4.48 -4.80
N ASP A 161 2.92 -3.75 -4.37
CA ASP A 161 1.67 -4.36 -3.89
C ASP A 161 0.65 -4.42 -5.04
N ALA A 162 0.12 -5.60 -5.34
CA ALA A 162 -0.88 -5.79 -6.39
C ALA A 162 -2.11 -4.88 -6.19
N ASN A 163 -2.65 -4.85 -4.99
CA ASN A 163 -3.69 -3.91 -4.52
C ASN A 163 -4.79 -3.61 -5.55
N PHE A 164 -5.37 -4.67 -6.16
CA PHE A 164 -6.34 -4.56 -7.26
C PHE A 164 -7.64 -3.91 -6.82
N ARG A 165 -8.09 -2.93 -7.59
CA ARG A 165 -9.36 -2.23 -7.40
C ARG A 165 -10.25 -2.41 -8.64
N ARG A 166 -11.11 -3.45 -8.62
CA ARG A 166 -12.02 -3.78 -9.76
C ARG A 166 -12.97 -2.63 -10.15
N LYS A 167 -13.17 -1.66 -9.28
CA LYS A 167 -13.93 -0.43 -9.58
C LYS A 167 -13.14 0.56 -10.46
N LEU A 168 -11.81 0.40 -10.58
CA LEU A 168 -10.96 1.31 -11.38
C LEU A 168 -10.72 0.78 -12.79
N ALA A 169 -10.58 -0.54 -12.96
CA ALA A 169 -10.31 -1.14 -14.26
C ALA A 169 -10.83 -2.58 -14.35
N PRO A 170 -11.10 -3.09 -15.58
CA PRO A 170 -11.39 -4.49 -15.81
C PRO A 170 -10.27 -5.41 -15.32
N ALA A 171 -10.62 -6.64 -14.96
CA ALA A 171 -9.67 -7.64 -14.47
C ALA A 171 -8.46 -7.84 -15.40
N SER A 172 -8.71 -7.95 -16.71
CA SER A 172 -7.64 -8.13 -17.70
C SER A 172 -6.63 -6.99 -17.73
N VAL A 173 -7.09 -5.74 -17.50
CA VAL A 173 -6.20 -4.57 -17.43
C VAL A 173 -5.40 -4.59 -16.13
N LEU A 174 -6.04 -4.91 -14.99
CA LEU A 174 -5.37 -5.03 -13.70
C LEU A 174 -4.24 -6.05 -13.75
N VAL A 175 -4.51 -7.25 -14.29
CA VAL A 175 -3.52 -8.32 -14.43
C VAL A 175 -2.39 -7.91 -15.37
N ALA A 176 -2.70 -7.40 -16.57
CA ALA A 176 -1.69 -7.04 -17.56
C ALA A 176 -0.73 -5.94 -17.07
N GLU A 177 -1.26 -4.90 -16.38
CA GLU A 177 -0.40 -3.83 -15.85
C GLU A 177 0.39 -4.29 -14.62
N PHE A 178 -0.18 -5.16 -13.78
CA PHE A 178 0.55 -5.78 -12.69
C PHE A 178 1.71 -6.65 -13.19
N GLU A 179 1.50 -7.52 -14.17
CA GLU A 179 2.57 -8.38 -14.74
C GLU A 179 3.70 -7.55 -15.33
N ARG A 180 3.36 -6.46 -16.03
CA ARG A 180 4.33 -5.51 -16.55
C ARG A 180 5.18 -4.88 -15.45
N ALA A 181 4.57 -4.49 -14.33
CA ALA A 181 5.26 -3.91 -13.19
C ALA A 181 6.03 -4.96 -12.40
N ALA A 182 5.48 -6.17 -12.22
CA ALA A 182 6.14 -7.27 -11.50
C ALA A 182 7.49 -7.64 -12.13
N ALA A 183 7.63 -7.53 -13.46
CA ALA A 183 8.90 -7.72 -14.14
C ALA A 183 9.99 -6.67 -13.76
N LEU A 184 9.59 -5.57 -13.12
CA LEU A 184 10.47 -4.52 -12.60
C LEU A 184 10.57 -4.54 -11.06
N ALA A 185 9.89 -5.44 -10.38
CA ALA A 185 9.89 -5.53 -8.93
C ALA A 185 10.95 -6.54 -8.42
N ASP A 186 11.49 -6.28 -7.24
CA ASP A 186 12.30 -7.23 -6.49
C ASP A 186 11.44 -7.96 -5.46
N GLU A 187 10.39 -7.31 -4.97
CA GLU A 187 9.44 -7.82 -3.99
C GLU A 187 8.01 -7.59 -4.46
N VAL A 188 7.20 -8.63 -4.43
CA VAL A 188 5.77 -8.56 -4.78
C VAL A 188 4.92 -8.98 -3.59
N LEU A 189 3.94 -8.16 -3.24
CA LEU A 189 2.91 -8.43 -2.24
C LEU A 189 1.57 -8.60 -2.98
N ILE A 190 0.89 -9.74 -2.81
CA ILE A 190 -0.36 -10.03 -3.51
C ILE A 190 -1.33 -10.77 -2.60
N GLY A 191 -2.62 -10.42 -2.63
CA GLY A 191 -3.67 -11.13 -1.91
C GLY A 191 -4.15 -12.39 -2.64
N ARG A 192 -4.75 -13.34 -1.92
CA ARG A 192 -5.24 -14.60 -2.50
C ARG A 192 -6.21 -14.40 -3.67
N SER A 193 -7.18 -13.49 -3.54
CA SER A 193 -8.16 -13.21 -4.59
C SER A 193 -7.52 -12.54 -5.82
N GLU A 194 -6.48 -11.75 -5.61
CA GLU A 194 -5.71 -11.12 -6.67
C GLU A 194 -4.86 -12.16 -7.41
N ALA A 195 -4.21 -13.05 -6.65
CA ALA A 195 -3.42 -14.16 -7.20
C ALA A 195 -4.29 -15.14 -8.01
N ALA A 196 -5.48 -15.48 -7.53
CA ALA A 196 -6.45 -16.29 -8.29
C ALA A 196 -6.87 -15.61 -9.60
N LEU A 197 -7.09 -14.28 -9.56
CA LEU A 197 -7.40 -13.49 -10.75
C LEU A 197 -6.23 -13.53 -11.77
N CYS A 198 -5.00 -13.42 -11.32
CA CYS A 198 -3.81 -13.52 -12.17
C CYS A 198 -3.63 -14.94 -12.72
N ALA A 199 -3.94 -15.97 -11.93
CA ALA A 199 -3.90 -17.37 -12.38
C ALA A 199 -5.00 -17.69 -13.39
N GLY A 200 -6.04 -16.85 -13.52
CA GLY A 200 -7.21 -17.10 -14.35
C GLY A 200 -8.04 -18.30 -13.87
N SER A 201 -7.90 -18.70 -12.60
CA SER A 201 -8.55 -19.87 -12.01
C SER A 201 -8.80 -19.64 -10.51
N ASP A 202 -10.00 -20.06 -10.06
CA ASP A 202 -10.38 -20.10 -8.65
C ASP A 202 -10.11 -21.48 -8.02
N GLU A 203 -9.47 -22.42 -8.73
CA GLU A 203 -9.08 -23.71 -8.19
C GLU A 203 -8.10 -23.58 -7.03
N ASP A 204 -8.24 -24.45 -6.05
CA ASP A 204 -7.35 -24.47 -4.88
C ASP A 204 -5.89 -24.64 -5.32
N GLY A 205 -5.04 -23.72 -4.89
CA GLY A 205 -3.61 -23.71 -5.20
C GLY A 205 -3.20 -22.98 -6.49
N ALA A 206 -4.13 -22.66 -7.42
CA ALA A 206 -3.78 -21.98 -8.66
C ALA A 206 -3.11 -20.61 -8.42
N GLY A 207 -3.68 -19.80 -7.51
CA GLY A 207 -3.11 -18.52 -7.13
C GLY A 207 -1.73 -18.66 -6.48
N GLU A 208 -1.52 -19.68 -5.63
CA GLU A 208 -0.21 -19.96 -5.04
C GLU A 208 0.82 -20.36 -6.09
N ALA A 209 0.44 -21.23 -7.03
CA ALA A 209 1.29 -21.64 -8.14
C ALA A 209 1.70 -20.45 -9.01
N TYR A 210 0.76 -19.53 -9.27
CA TYR A 210 1.05 -18.28 -9.98
C TYR A 210 2.08 -17.43 -9.23
N VAL A 211 1.86 -17.16 -7.93
CA VAL A 211 2.77 -16.35 -7.13
C VAL A 211 4.16 -16.96 -7.07
N ARG A 212 4.25 -18.29 -6.93
CA ARG A 212 5.51 -19.02 -6.94
C ARG A 212 6.24 -18.92 -8.29
N SER A 213 5.53 -18.72 -9.39
CA SER A 213 6.12 -18.60 -10.74
C SER A 213 6.66 -17.19 -11.06
N LEU A 214 6.40 -16.19 -10.23
CA LEU A 214 6.89 -14.84 -10.43
C LEU A 214 8.42 -14.79 -10.36
N ALA A 215 9.05 -14.18 -11.34
CA ALA A 215 10.50 -14.04 -11.43
C ALA A 215 10.98 -12.83 -10.60
N VAL A 216 10.77 -12.89 -9.28
CA VAL A 216 11.15 -11.85 -8.31
C VAL A 216 11.95 -12.47 -7.16
N ASP A 217 12.71 -11.68 -6.41
CA ASP A 217 13.49 -12.18 -5.27
C ASP A 217 12.58 -12.70 -4.15
N ILE A 218 11.47 -11.97 -3.89
CA ILE A 218 10.50 -12.30 -2.84
C ILE A 218 9.08 -12.12 -3.39
N ALA A 219 8.31 -13.21 -3.46
CA ALA A 219 6.89 -13.17 -3.77
C ALA A 219 6.07 -13.54 -2.54
N VAL A 220 5.23 -12.63 -2.05
CA VAL A 220 4.43 -12.82 -0.83
C VAL A 220 2.95 -12.95 -1.19
N LEU A 221 2.36 -14.10 -0.85
CA LEU A 221 0.93 -14.34 -0.90
C LEU A 221 0.31 -13.99 0.46
N LYS A 222 -0.36 -12.84 0.53
CA LYS A 222 -1.06 -12.38 1.74
C LYS A 222 -2.32 -13.21 1.98
N GLY A 223 -2.46 -13.78 3.17
CA GLY A 223 -3.61 -14.56 3.62
C GLY A 223 -4.61 -13.71 4.41
N ARG A 224 -5.71 -14.35 4.84
CA ARG A 224 -6.66 -13.73 5.77
C ARG A 224 -6.06 -13.68 7.18
N GLY A 225 -6.43 -12.67 7.97
CA GLY A 225 -6.02 -12.54 9.38
C GLY A 225 -4.52 -12.29 9.57
N GLY A 226 -3.84 -11.73 8.58
CA GLY A 226 -2.41 -11.39 8.66
C GLY A 226 -1.45 -12.57 8.42
N GLY A 227 -1.96 -13.78 8.16
CA GLY A 227 -1.11 -14.89 7.71
C GLY A 227 -0.55 -14.63 6.31
N ALA A 228 0.64 -15.15 6.01
CA ALA A 228 1.28 -14.98 4.72
C ALA A 228 2.19 -16.17 4.37
N THR A 229 2.37 -16.37 3.07
CA THR A 229 3.35 -17.30 2.51
C THR A 229 4.29 -16.55 1.59
N ALA A 230 5.60 -16.67 1.80
CA ALA A 230 6.58 -16.12 0.89
C ALA A 230 7.29 -17.21 0.10
N PHE A 231 7.62 -16.91 -1.14
CA PHE A 231 8.41 -17.74 -2.04
C PHE A 231 9.66 -16.97 -2.45
N THR A 232 10.81 -17.65 -2.38
CA THR A 232 12.11 -17.12 -2.80
C THR A 232 12.92 -18.22 -3.45
N GLY A 233 14.09 -17.90 -3.99
CA GLY A 233 15.05 -18.91 -4.45
C GLY A 233 15.52 -19.88 -3.36
N ALA A 234 15.44 -19.50 -2.08
CA ALA A 234 15.81 -20.34 -0.94
C ALA A 234 14.66 -21.27 -0.48
N GLY A 235 13.44 -21.06 -0.95
CA GLY A 235 12.28 -21.91 -0.61
C GLY A 235 11.03 -21.14 -0.23
N ARG A 236 10.16 -21.83 0.52
CA ARG A 236 8.86 -21.37 1.02
C ARG A 236 8.95 -21.05 2.51
N PHE A 237 8.33 -19.95 2.91
CA PHE A 237 8.21 -19.50 4.30
C PHE A 237 6.74 -19.20 4.61
N ASP A 238 6.21 -19.78 5.67
CA ASP A 238 4.81 -19.63 6.07
C ASP A 238 4.72 -19.00 7.45
N VAL A 239 3.85 -17.99 7.59
CA VAL A 239 3.49 -17.39 8.87
C VAL A 239 1.98 -17.52 9.06
N PRO A 240 1.52 -18.06 10.21
CA PRO A 240 0.10 -18.26 10.47
C PRO A 240 -0.62 -16.92 10.68
N ALA A 241 -1.94 -16.94 10.45
CA ALA A 241 -2.82 -15.83 10.79
C ALA A 241 -2.84 -15.58 12.30
N GLN A 242 -2.87 -14.31 12.70
CA GLN A 242 -3.04 -13.91 14.10
C GLN A 242 -4.54 -13.73 14.39
N PRO A 243 -5.06 -14.31 15.46
CA PRO A 243 -6.44 -14.07 15.86
C PRO A 243 -6.65 -12.59 16.20
N VAL A 244 -7.60 -11.94 15.52
CA VAL A 244 -7.93 -10.53 15.76
C VAL A 244 -9.42 -10.29 15.50
N GLU A 245 -10.05 -9.48 16.35
CA GLU A 245 -11.39 -8.97 16.09
C GLU A 245 -11.31 -7.83 15.08
N VAL A 246 -11.98 -8.01 13.93
CA VAL A 246 -11.92 -7.07 12.82
C VAL A 246 -13.00 -6.01 12.96
N ALA A 247 -12.60 -4.77 13.27
CA ALA A 247 -13.47 -3.60 13.27
C ALA A 247 -13.60 -2.99 11.85
N ASP A 248 -12.49 -2.94 11.11
CA ASP A 248 -12.43 -2.39 9.75
C ASP A 248 -11.35 -3.12 8.92
N PRO A 249 -11.70 -3.84 7.84
CA PRO A 249 -10.71 -4.56 7.02
C PRO A 249 -9.92 -3.65 6.07
N VAL A 250 -10.31 -2.37 5.93
CA VAL A 250 -9.65 -1.43 5.02
C VAL A 250 -8.27 -1.07 5.55
N GLY A 251 -7.28 -0.98 4.66
CA GLY A 251 -5.90 -0.68 5.02
C GLY A 251 -5.06 -1.89 5.47
N ALA A 252 -5.65 -3.09 5.63
CA ALA A 252 -4.91 -4.29 6.06
C ALA A 252 -3.73 -4.64 5.16
N GLY A 253 -3.89 -4.49 3.83
CA GLY A 253 -2.83 -4.75 2.86
C GLY A 253 -1.66 -3.78 3.00
N ASP A 254 -1.98 -2.50 3.09
CA ASP A 254 -1.00 -1.43 3.26
C ASP A 254 -0.27 -1.57 4.60
N ALA A 255 -1.02 -1.90 5.68
CA ALA A 255 -0.46 -2.17 7.00
C ALA A 255 0.49 -3.37 7.00
N PHE A 256 0.15 -4.45 6.26
CA PHE A 256 1.07 -5.57 6.06
C PHE A 256 2.35 -5.11 5.36
N ALA A 257 2.24 -4.30 4.31
CA ALA A 257 3.41 -3.74 3.62
C ALA A 257 4.28 -2.89 4.56
N VAL A 258 3.68 -2.09 5.45
CA VAL A 258 4.41 -1.31 6.46
C VAL A 258 5.26 -2.21 7.34
N GLY A 259 4.66 -3.20 8.01
CA GLY A 259 5.41 -4.08 8.92
C GLY A 259 6.46 -4.92 8.19
N PHE A 260 6.14 -5.42 7.00
CA PHE A 260 7.06 -6.17 6.15
C PHE A 260 8.28 -5.33 5.75
N LEU A 261 8.05 -4.13 5.22
CA LEU A 261 9.12 -3.25 4.77
C LEU A 261 9.95 -2.70 5.94
N HIS A 262 9.33 -2.40 7.09
CA HIS A 262 10.03 -1.97 8.30
C HIS A 262 11.10 -2.99 8.70
N ILE A 263 10.72 -4.25 8.89
CA ILE A 263 11.66 -5.30 9.29
C ILE A 263 12.78 -5.47 8.26
N LEU A 264 12.47 -5.43 6.95
CA LEU A 264 13.49 -5.53 5.91
C LEU A 264 14.42 -4.31 5.84
N LEU A 265 13.92 -3.11 6.18
CA LEU A 265 14.74 -1.89 6.26
C LEU A 265 15.71 -1.97 7.44
N ASP A 266 15.31 -2.58 8.55
CA ASP A 266 16.16 -2.83 9.72
C ASP A 266 17.13 -4.01 9.54
N GLY A 267 17.10 -4.69 8.38
CA GLY A 267 17.96 -5.83 8.09
C GLY A 267 17.51 -7.14 8.76
N GLY A 268 16.25 -7.22 9.20
CA GLY A 268 15.66 -8.44 9.75
C GLY A 268 15.47 -9.54 8.72
N SER A 269 15.17 -10.75 9.20
CA SER A 269 14.95 -11.91 8.34
C SER A 269 13.61 -11.87 7.61
N LEU A 270 13.46 -12.66 6.53
CA LEU A 270 12.19 -12.77 5.81
C LEU A 270 11.05 -13.33 6.69
N PRO A 271 11.25 -14.38 7.52
CA PRO A 271 10.24 -14.80 8.50
C PRO A 271 9.81 -13.67 9.43
N ASP A 272 10.75 -12.92 10.02
CA ASP A 272 10.44 -11.78 10.89
C ASP A 272 9.65 -10.70 10.12
N ALA A 273 9.99 -10.46 8.85
CA ALA A 273 9.27 -9.49 8.01
C ALA A 273 7.82 -9.91 7.74
N LEU A 274 7.55 -11.20 7.51
CA LEU A 274 6.20 -11.73 7.35
C LEU A 274 5.40 -11.61 8.66
N GLU A 275 6.01 -11.93 9.81
CA GLU A 275 5.38 -11.78 11.13
C GLU A 275 5.10 -10.31 11.44
N GLY A 276 6.07 -9.41 11.19
CA GLY A 276 5.90 -7.97 11.33
C GLY A 276 4.76 -7.42 10.47
N GLY A 277 4.67 -7.86 9.22
CA GLY A 277 3.56 -7.54 8.33
C GLY A 277 2.22 -7.97 8.91
N GLY A 278 2.12 -9.22 9.38
CA GLY A 278 0.92 -9.75 10.02
C GLY A 278 0.52 -8.99 11.29
N ALA A 279 1.49 -8.65 12.14
CA ALA A 279 1.26 -7.93 13.40
C ALA A 279 0.72 -6.51 13.17
N VAL A 280 1.30 -5.76 12.21
CA VAL A 280 0.81 -4.40 11.88
C VAL A 280 -0.56 -4.48 11.22
N ALA A 281 -0.80 -5.45 10.33
CA ALA A 281 -2.11 -5.66 9.71
C ALA A 281 -3.19 -5.97 10.76
N ALA A 282 -2.92 -6.86 11.72
CA ALA A 282 -3.84 -7.21 12.80
C ALA A 282 -4.20 -5.98 13.66
N ARG A 283 -3.20 -5.13 13.97
CA ARG A 283 -3.42 -3.90 14.75
C ARG A 283 -4.31 -2.89 14.01
N VAL A 284 -4.10 -2.72 12.70
CA VAL A 284 -4.88 -1.78 11.88
C VAL A 284 -6.32 -2.22 11.75
N VAL A 285 -6.58 -3.50 11.44
CA VAL A 285 -7.96 -3.98 11.27
C VAL A 285 -8.80 -3.98 12.54
N ALA A 286 -8.17 -3.92 13.71
CA ALA A 286 -8.84 -3.77 15.02
C ALA A 286 -9.34 -2.34 15.30
N ARG A 287 -9.07 -1.37 14.40
CA ARG A 287 -9.44 0.04 14.55
C ARG A 287 -10.14 0.57 13.30
N HIS A 288 -10.94 1.62 13.46
CA HIS A 288 -11.55 2.31 12.34
C HIS A 288 -10.58 3.32 11.71
N GLY A 289 -10.51 3.32 10.39
CA GLY A 289 -9.68 4.22 9.59
C GLY A 289 -8.39 3.55 9.12
N ASP A 290 -7.89 3.99 7.96
CA ASP A 290 -6.88 3.28 7.19
C ASP A 290 -5.50 3.27 7.86
N TYR A 291 -4.97 4.44 8.27
CA TYR A 291 -3.65 4.56 8.90
C TYR A 291 -3.69 4.79 10.42
N HIS A 292 -4.88 4.97 11.00
CA HIS A 292 -5.03 5.34 12.42
C HIS A 292 -4.56 4.24 13.37
N GLY A 293 -4.58 3.00 12.92
CA GLY A 293 -4.09 1.85 13.67
C GLY A 293 -2.61 1.55 13.49
N LEU A 294 -1.90 2.25 12.60
CA LEU A 294 -0.47 2.06 12.39
C LEU A 294 0.32 2.44 13.65
N PRO A 295 1.26 1.59 14.10
CA PRO A 295 2.03 1.82 15.32
C PRO A 295 3.05 2.93 15.17
N TYR A 296 3.45 3.52 16.29
CA TYR A 296 4.66 4.29 16.42
C TYR A 296 5.83 3.38 16.85
N GLU A 297 7.06 3.87 16.73
CA GLU A 297 8.29 3.11 17.00
C GLU A 297 8.32 2.50 18.42
N ASP A 298 7.86 3.24 19.43
CA ASP A 298 7.77 2.80 20.83
C ASP A 298 6.65 1.77 21.09
N GLU A 299 5.70 1.63 20.17
CA GLU A 299 4.58 0.70 20.26
C GLU A 299 4.82 -0.61 19.48
N PHE A 300 5.88 -0.69 18.69
CA PHE A 300 6.18 -1.85 17.85
C PHE A 300 7.51 -2.47 18.25
N PRO A 301 7.57 -3.82 18.42
CA PRO A 301 8.80 -4.47 18.85
C PRO A 301 9.93 -4.25 17.84
N SER A 302 11.13 -3.97 18.34
CA SER A 302 12.33 -3.94 17.50
C SER A 302 12.60 -5.33 16.89
N THR A 303 13.32 -5.37 15.78
CA THR A 303 13.73 -6.61 15.10
C THR A 303 14.39 -7.60 16.05
N ALA A 304 15.18 -7.13 17.02
CA ALA A 304 15.80 -7.97 18.05
C ALA A 304 14.79 -8.64 19.00
N GLN A 305 13.63 -8.03 19.23
CA GLN A 305 12.57 -8.56 20.09
C GLN A 305 11.74 -9.64 19.38
N PHE A 306 11.54 -9.55 18.05
CA PHE A 306 10.94 -10.62 17.26
C PHE A 306 11.77 -11.90 17.32
N GLN A 307 13.09 -11.81 17.17
CA GLN A 307 14.01 -12.96 17.26
C GLN A 307 13.99 -13.64 18.65
N THR A 308 13.69 -12.90 19.72
CA THR A 308 13.65 -13.45 21.09
C THR A 308 12.28 -14.10 21.42
N ALA A 309 11.20 -13.67 20.79
CA ALA A 309 9.87 -14.22 21.00
C ALA A 309 9.67 -15.61 20.35
N VAL A 310 10.36 -15.86 19.24
CA VAL A 310 10.34 -17.15 18.51
C VAL A 310 11.11 -18.26 19.23
N GLN A 311 11.98 -17.92 20.18
CA GLN A 311 12.78 -18.90 20.97
C GLN A 311 12.11 -19.32 22.29
N ARG A 312 10.90 -18.89 22.59
CA ARG A 312 10.12 -19.29 23.77
C ARG A 312 8.83 -20.01 23.38
#